data_6a086398914c02ed8489ec508b591bab
#
_entry.id   6a086398914c02ed8489ec508b591bab
#
_cell.length_a   1.000
_cell.length_b   1.000
_cell.length_c   1.000
_cell.angle_alpha   90.00
_cell.angle_beta   90.00
_cell.angle_gamma   90.00
#
_symmetry.space_group_name_H-M   'P 1'
#
loop_
_entity.id
_entity.type
_entity.pdbx_description
1 polymer ?
#
loop_
_entity_poly.entity_id
_entity_poly.type
_entity_poly.pdbx_seq_one_letter_code
_entity_poly.pdbx_strand_id
1 'polypeptide(L)'
;GVVSADCGKARLADFDWNSANVHTGIVQFVLEHGFGCEVETTRGSTTPIMAAHYDGQLDVVTELWYDNIAEQYNAVQAEGIIENIGINTPDSQQAFYVDKATADKYNLKSVLDMNNPEVAALFADPEDPTKGRMVSCIGGWSCYTINQVKQNVYGLNQYYTNFDPGSSGALAAVIAGAFAKDQPIFTYYWAPTALMGKVDLVRLVEPPYNTECWDAMQLVVEDMKANGMDAYTPTCATEYKDMSLDKSVLTAWAETHPDETAFLKAYSIPTSTVNKLLAFYEGDEADGDMELLAIEYLSNNSEWKSWVSADVADKVSAAL
;
A
#
# COMPACT_ATOMS: atom_id res chain seq x y z
N GLY A 1 41.73 -13.12 -2.88
CA GLY A 1 40.64 -12.22 -3.25
C GLY A 1 39.48 -13.05 -3.67
N VAL A 2 38.43 -13.07 -2.83
CA VAL A 2 37.13 -13.59 -3.25
C VAL A 2 36.59 -12.60 -4.26
N VAL A 3 36.53 -12.99 -5.52
CA VAL A 3 35.79 -12.24 -6.54
C VAL A 3 34.35 -12.28 -6.08
N SER A 4 33.80 -11.11 -5.67
CA SER A 4 32.36 -10.94 -5.46
C SER A 4 31.67 -11.40 -6.74
N ALA A 5 30.83 -12.42 -6.66
CA ALA A 5 30.03 -12.83 -7.79
C ALA A 5 29.21 -11.60 -8.23
N ASP A 6 29.25 -11.29 -9.53
CA ASP A 6 28.42 -10.22 -10.09
C ASP A 6 26.95 -10.51 -9.74
N CYS A 7 26.24 -9.53 -9.18
CA CYS A 7 24.84 -9.70 -8.80
C CYS A 7 23.95 -10.10 -9.99
N GLY A 8 24.31 -9.71 -11.22
CA GLY A 8 23.45 -9.88 -12.38
C GLY A 8 22.19 -9.02 -12.25
N LYS A 9 21.04 -9.56 -12.60
CA LYS A 9 19.77 -8.82 -12.60
C LYS A 9 19.02 -8.93 -11.29
N ALA A 10 18.38 -7.81 -10.90
CA ALA A 10 17.34 -7.75 -9.87
C ALA A 10 16.14 -7.01 -10.44
N ARG A 11 14.99 -7.71 -10.50
CA ARG A 11 13.74 -7.16 -11.05
C ARG A 11 12.82 -6.80 -9.90
N LEU A 12 12.60 -5.49 -9.70
CA LEU A 12 11.84 -4.96 -8.58
C LEU A 12 10.40 -4.65 -8.99
N ALA A 13 9.47 -5.07 -8.17
CA ALA A 13 8.12 -4.55 -8.19
C ALA A 13 8.11 -3.11 -7.67
N ASP A 14 7.46 -2.21 -8.40
CA ASP A 14 7.27 -0.82 -8.01
C ASP A 14 5.77 -0.50 -8.08
N PHE A 15 5.09 -0.54 -6.94
CA PHE A 15 3.67 -0.26 -6.91
C PHE A 15 3.38 1.21 -7.24
N ASP A 16 2.16 1.48 -7.69
CA ASP A 16 1.71 2.79 -8.17
C ASP A 16 1.22 3.72 -7.06
N TRP A 17 1.87 3.67 -5.89
CA TRP A 17 1.68 4.62 -4.79
C TRP A 17 3.01 5.01 -4.15
N ASN A 18 3.02 6.19 -3.55
CA ASN A 18 4.27 6.88 -3.23
C ASN A 18 5.15 6.19 -2.18
N SER A 19 4.59 5.59 -1.13
CA SER A 19 5.43 4.91 -0.14
C SER A 19 6.17 3.70 -0.72
N ALA A 20 5.53 2.95 -1.62
CA ALA A 20 6.21 1.88 -2.34
C ALA A 20 7.37 2.40 -3.20
N ASN A 21 7.18 3.54 -3.87
CA ASN A 21 8.23 4.17 -4.68
C ASN A 21 9.42 4.62 -3.82
N VAL A 22 9.17 5.12 -2.62
CA VAL A 22 10.21 5.47 -1.64
C VAL A 22 11.08 4.24 -1.33
N HIS A 23 10.47 3.13 -0.96
CA HIS A 23 11.19 1.91 -0.65
C HIS A 23 11.90 1.32 -1.86
N THR A 24 11.22 1.27 -3.00
CA THR A 24 11.82 0.77 -4.26
C THR A 24 13.04 1.60 -4.64
N GLY A 25 12.97 2.93 -4.53
CA GLY A 25 14.08 3.82 -4.84
C GLY A 25 15.32 3.57 -3.96
N ILE A 26 15.13 3.44 -2.65
CA ILE A 26 16.23 3.18 -1.71
C ILE A 26 16.84 1.81 -1.98
N VAL A 27 16.01 0.78 -2.11
CA VAL A 27 16.47 -0.60 -2.38
C VAL A 27 17.21 -0.66 -3.71
N GLN A 28 16.68 -0.04 -4.75
CA GLN A 28 17.34 0.03 -6.07
C GLN A 28 18.72 0.64 -5.96
N PHE A 29 18.87 1.78 -5.31
CA PHE A 29 20.16 2.46 -5.17
C PHE A 29 21.21 1.58 -4.48
N VAL A 30 20.83 0.92 -3.39
CA VAL A 30 21.73 0.03 -2.65
C VAL A 30 22.11 -1.19 -3.48
N LEU A 31 21.16 -1.80 -4.18
CA LEU A 31 21.45 -2.96 -5.06
C LEU A 31 22.36 -2.58 -6.21
N GLU A 32 22.15 -1.43 -6.86
CA GLU A 32 22.97 -0.96 -7.97
C GLU A 32 24.38 -0.59 -7.53
N HIS A 33 24.49 0.31 -6.56
CA HIS A 33 25.79 0.89 -6.17
C HIS A 33 26.54 0.07 -5.13
N GLY A 34 25.83 -0.65 -4.28
CA GLY A 34 26.44 -1.48 -3.24
C GLY A 34 26.79 -2.89 -3.70
N PHE A 35 25.88 -3.52 -4.43
CA PHE A 35 26.03 -4.90 -4.88
C PHE A 35 26.37 -5.04 -6.37
N GLY A 36 26.29 -3.96 -7.14
CA GLY A 36 26.58 -4.00 -8.58
C GLY A 36 25.51 -4.69 -9.40
N CYS A 37 24.26 -4.75 -8.93
CA CYS A 37 23.16 -5.33 -9.66
C CYS A 37 22.72 -4.44 -10.84
N GLU A 38 22.31 -5.08 -11.93
CA GLU A 38 21.51 -4.44 -12.97
C GLU A 38 20.03 -4.49 -12.51
N VAL A 39 19.49 -3.35 -12.07
CA VAL A 39 18.15 -3.28 -11.53
C VAL A 39 17.16 -2.83 -12.60
N GLU A 40 16.09 -3.60 -12.76
CA GLU A 40 14.92 -3.24 -13.56
C GLU A 40 13.73 -3.06 -12.62
N THR A 41 12.98 -1.97 -12.79
CA THR A 41 11.74 -1.73 -12.02
C THR A 41 10.53 -1.79 -12.94
N THR A 42 9.46 -2.41 -12.45
CA THR A 42 8.16 -2.45 -13.16
C THR A 42 7.10 -1.85 -12.28
N ARG A 43 6.54 -0.72 -12.73
CA ARG A 43 5.47 -0.03 -12.01
C ARG A 43 4.11 -0.53 -12.42
N GLY A 44 3.23 -0.71 -11.46
CA GLY A 44 1.85 -1.09 -11.70
C GLY A 44 1.05 -1.30 -10.42
N SER A 45 -0.23 -1.61 -10.59
CA SER A 45 -1.13 -1.92 -9.49
C SER A 45 -0.90 -3.33 -8.93
N THR A 46 -1.44 -3.59 -7.75
CA THR A 46 -1.18 -4.83 -6.98
C THR A 46 -1.46 -6.09 -7.80
N THR A 47 -2.61 -6.18 -8.44
CA THR A 47 -3.04 -7.42 -9.10
C THR A 47 -2.08 -7.87 -10.20
N PRO A 48 -1.74 -7.05 -11.22
CA PRO A 48 -0.80 -7.47 -12.26
C PRO A 48 0.64 -7.62 -11.76
N ILE A 49 1.07 -6.77 -10.83
CA ILE A 49 2.44 -6.85 -10.27
C ILE A 49 2.62 -8.14 -9.46
N MET A 50 1.66 -8.49 -8.61
CA MET A 50 1.76 -9.73 -7.84
C MET A 50 1.63 -10.97 -8.74
N ALA A 51 0.81 -10.93 -9.78
CA ALA A 51 0.77 -12.00 -10.77
C ALA A 51 2.15 -12.22 -11.42
N ALA A 52 2.84 -11.15 -11.81
CA ALA A 52 4.19 -11.21 -12.35
C ALA A 52 5.21 -11.77 -11.34
N HIS A 53 5.07 -11.41 -10.06
CA HIS A 53 5.91 -11.94 -8.99
C HIS A 53 5.68 -13.46 -8.80
N TYR A 54 4.44 -13.89 -8.76
CA TYR A 54 4.09 -15.31 -8.64
C TYR A 54 4.55 -16.15 -9.84
N ASP A 55 4.55 -15.54 -11.03
CA ASP A 55 5.00 -16.19 -12.28
C ASP A 55 6.54 -16.16 -12.47
N GLY A 56 7.28 -15.64 -11.50
CA GLY A 56 8.73 -15.59 -11.55
C GLY A 56 9.32 -14.50 -12.44
N GLN A 57 8.53 -13.47 -12.77
CA GLN A 57 8.97 -12.35 -13.61
C GLN A 57 9.51 -11.17 -12.81
N LEU A 58 9.17 -11.05 -11.53
CA LEU A 58 9.67 -10.03 -10.59
C LEU A 58 10.29 -10.71 -9.36
N ASP A 59 11.48 -10.28 -8.99
CA ASP A 59 12.29 -10.93 -7.95
C ASP A 59 11.99 -10.41 -6.55
N VAL A 60 11.71 -9.11 -6.41
CA VAL A 60 11.60 -8.44 -5.10
C VAL A 60 10.37 -7.55 -5.04
N VAL A 61 9.62 -7.66 -3.96
CA VAL A 61 8.54 -6.75 -3.56
C VAL A 61 8.95 -6.05 -2.27
N THR A 62 9.04 -4.73 -2.31
CA THR A 62 9.57 -3.94 -1.19
C THR A 62 8.52 -3.50 -0.19
N GLU A 63 7.26 -3.40 -0.59
CA GLU A 63 6.14 -3.00 0.29
C GLU A 63 4.93 -3.90 0.02
N LEU A 64 4.75 -4.91 0.85
CA LEU A 64 3.70 -5.89 0.73
C LEU A 64 2.60 -5.64 1.76
N TRP A 65 1.40 -5.32 1.31
CA TRP A 65 0.18 -5.27 2.12
C TRP A 65 -0.39 -6.67 2.24
N TYR A 66 0.31 -7.51 3.00
CA TYR A 66 0.12 -8.94 3.06
C TYR A 66 -1.32 -9.37 3.38
N ASP A 67 -1.93 -8.76 4.41
CA ASP A 67 -3.27 -9.19 4.85
C ASP A 67 -4.34 -8.98 3.77
N ASN A 68 -4.12 -8.06 2.84
CA ASN A 68 -5.07 -7.79 1.76
C ASN A 68 -5.05 -8.87 0.67
N ILE A 69 -4.00 -9.67 0.60
CA ILE A 69 -3.78 -10.70 -0.45
C ILE A 69 -3.39 -12.04 0.14
N ALA A 70 -3.64 -12.26 1.43
CA ALA A 70 -3.12 -13.38 2.20
C ALA A 70 -3.50 -14.74 1.61
N GLU A 71 -4.71 -14.91 1.11
CA GLU A 71 -5.20 -16.18 0.57
C GLU A 71 -4.33 -16.67 -0.59
N GLN A 72 -4.17 -15.86 -1.61
CA GLN A 72 -3.37 -16.22 -2.78
C GLN A 72 -1.88 -16.24 -2.45
N TYR A 73 -1.40 -15.25 -1.67
CA TYR A 73 0.01 -15.17 -1.30
C TYR A 73 0.46 -16.43 -0.54
N ASN A 74 -0.31 -16.87 0.43
CA ASN A 74 -0.01 -18.07 1.21
C ASN A 74 0.00 -19.34 0.36
N ALA A 75 -0.91 -19.45 -0.60
CA ALA A 75 -0.94 -20.59 -1.51
C ALA A 75 0.35 -20.67 -2.36
N VAL A 76 0.80 -19.55 -2.91
CA VAL A 76 2.03 -19.49 -3.71
C VAL A 76 3.27 -19.70 -2.85
N GLN A 77 3.30 -19.14 -1.64
CA GLN A 77 4.39 -19.39 -0.67
C GLN A 77 4.49 -20.86 -0.27
N ALA A 78 3.35 -21.52 -0.07
CA ALA A 78 3.32 -22.95 0.27
C ALA A 78 3.90 -23.82 -0.85
N GLU A 79 3.84 -23.38 -2.10
CA GLU A 79 4.50 -24.04 -3.24
C GLU A 79 6.02 -23.79 -3.29
N GLY A 80 6.55 -22.94 -2.42
CA GLY A 80 7.99 -22.60 -2.35
C GLY A 80 8.47 -21.63 -3.43
N ILE A 81 7.57 -20.94 -4.12
CA ILE A 81 7.90 -20.00 -5.22
C ILE A 81 8.35 -18.66 -4.68
N ILE A 82 7.72 -18.18 -3.62
CA ILE A 82 8.01 -16.88 -2.97
C ILE A 82 8.22 -17.07 -1.48
N GLU A 83 8.85 -16.09 -0.87
CA GLU A 83 9.09 -16.04 0.57
C GLU A 83 8.84 -14.63 1.11
N ASN A 84 8.04 -14.53 2.17
CA ASN A 84 7.94 -13.31 2.97
C ASN A 84 9.21 -13.21 3.84
N ILE A 85 9.97 -12.15 3.66
CA ILE A 85 11.26 -11.95 4.31
C ILE A 85 11.24 -10.92 5.44
N GLY A 86 10.07 -10.59 5.94
CA GLY A 86 9.90 -9.78 7.13
C GLY A 86 9.45 -8.35 6.89
N ILE A 87 9.45 -7.59 7.96
CA ILE A 87 8.84 -6.26 8.05
C ILE A 87 9.70 -5.22 7.33
N ASN A 88 9.03 -4.38 6.54
CA ASN A 88 9.57 -3.16 5.96
C ASN A 88 9.22 -1.95 6.84
N THR A 89 7.93 -1.74 7.09
CA THR A 89 7.40 -0.64 7.90
C THR A 89 6.48 -1.22 8.96
N PRO A 90 6.69 -0.91 10.26
CA PRO A 90 5.97 -1.62 11.33
C PRO A 90 4.51 -1.24 11.48
N ASP A 91 4.13 0.00 11.13
CA ASP A 91 2.79 0.51 11.37
C ASP A 91 2.14 1.02 10.10
N SER A 92 1.02 0.44 9.75
CA SER A 92 0.18 0.90 8.64
C SER A 92 -1.28 0.83 9.03
N GLN A 93 -2.09 1.67 8.39
CA GLN A 93 -3.53 1.71 8.59
C GLN A 93 -4.24 1.87 7.26
N GLN A 94 -5.40 1.28 7.13
CA GLN A 94 -6.36 1.60 6.09
C GLN A 94 -7.76 1.47 6.67
N ALA A 95 -8.64 2.38 6.30
CA ALA A 95 -9.99 2.45 6.86
C ALA A 95 -10.93 3.32 6.03
N PHE A 96 -12.15 3.42 6.50
CA PHE A 96 -13.12 4.40 6.05
C PHE A 96 -13.10 5.62 6.98
N TYR A 97 -13.10 6.79 6.38
CA TYR A 97 -12.96 8.07 7.08
C TYR A 97 -14.04 9.06 6.64
N VAL A 98 -14.35 9.97 7.55
CA VAL A 98 -15.15 11.16 7.29
C VAL A 98 -14.36 12.38 7.74
N ASP A 99 -14.48 13.52 7.06
CA ASP A 99 -13.88 14.76 7.53
C ASP A 99 -14.39 15.10 8.94
N LYS A 100 -13.49 15.58 9.79
CA LYS A 100 -13.76 15.82 11.21
C LYS A 100 -14.93 16.80 11.43
N ALA A 101 -14.99 17.86 10.64
CA ALA A 101 -16.04 18.85 10.77
C ALA A 101 -17.45 18.26 10.60
N THR A 102 -17.64 17.41 9.59
CA THR A 102 -18.91 16.72 9.35
C THR A 102 -19.18 15.65 10.40
N ALA A 103 -18.16 14.86 10.76
CA ALA A 103 -18.29 13.82 11.80
C ALA A 103 -18.73 14.42 13.15
N ASP A 104 -18.13 15.52 13.56
CA ASP A 104 -18.47 16.20 14.81
C ASP A 104 -19.88 16.83 14.76
N LYS A 105 -20.21 17.48 13.65
CA LYS A 105 -21.51 18.16 13.49
C LYS A 105 -22.70 17.20 13.52
N TYR A 106 -22.55 16.01 12.92
CA TYR A 106 -23.62 15.03 12.79
C TYR A 106 -23.43 13.79 13.67
N ASN A 107 -22.42 13.81 14.55
CA ASN A 107 -22.09 12.72 15.47
C ASN A 107 -21.87 11.38 14.74
N LEU A 108 -21.12 11.41 13.66
CA LEU A 108 -20.77 10.22 12.88
C LEU A 108 -19.53 9.54 13.47
N LYS A 109 -19.70 8.32 13.95
CA LYS A 109 -18.63 7.57 14.65
C LYS A 109 -18.37 6.20 14.07
N SER A 110 -19.36 5.58 13.44
CA SER A 110 -19.34 4.22 12.95
C SER A 110 -19.79 4.16 11.51
N VAL A 111 -19.33 3.15 10.77
CA VAL A 111 -19.85 2.87 9.43
C VAL A 111 -21.35 2.63 9.42
N LEU A 112 -21.93 2.16 10.53
CA LEU A 112 -23.37 1.96 10.65
C LEU A 112 -24.13 3.29 10.72
N ASP A 113 -23.53 4.37 11.20
CA ASP A 113 -24.10 5.72 11.16
C ASP A 113 -24.24 6.22 9.72
N MET A 114 -23.41 5.72 8.82
CA MET A 114 -23.43 6.07 7.40
C MET A 114 -24.58 5.39 6.64
N ASN A 115 -25.10 4.29 7.16
CA ASN A 115 -26.22 3.54 6.56
C ASN A 115 -27.57 4.23 6.83
N ASN A 116 -27.69 5.47 6.34
CA ASN A 116 -28.81 6.35 6.56
C ASN A 116 -28.94 7.29 5.36
N PRO A 117 -30.11 7.39 4.71
CA PRO A 117 -30.30 8.25 3.55
C PRO A 117 -30.09 9.74 3.83
N GLU A 118 -30.41 10.22 5.03
CA GLU A 118 -30.20 11.62 5.41
C GLU A 118 -28.70 11.93 5.57
N VAL A 119 -27.94 11.00 6.11
CA VAL A 119 -26.48 11.11 6.20
C VAL A 119 -25.84 11.03 4.82
N ALA A 120 -26.28 10.10 3.98
CA ALA A 120 -25.79 9.98 2.61
C ALA A 120 -25.99 11.27 1.80
N ALA A 121 -27.08 11.99 2.03
CA ALA A 121 -27.34 13.27 1.37
C ALA A 121 -26.29 14.36 1.68
N LEU A 122 -25.56 14.25 2.81
CA LEU A 122 -24.47 15.18 3.14
C LEU A 122 -23.28 15.02 2.21
N PHE A 123 -23.13 13.84 1.62
CA PHE A 123 -22.03 13.44 0.74
C PHE A 123 -22.51 13.24 -0.70
N ALA A 124 -23.49 14.05 -1.13
CA ALA A 124 -24.15 13.88 -2.42
C ALA A 124 -23.16 13.67 -3.57
N ASP A 125 -23.41 12.63 -4.37
CA ASP A 125 -22.63 12.35 -5.57
C ASP A 125 -22.96 13.37 -6.66
N PRO A 126 -21.96 14.11 -7.20
CA PRO A 126 -22.20 15.06 -8.28
C PRO A 126 -22.76 14.42 -9.55
N GLU A 127 -22.50 13.14 -9.77
CA GLU A 127 -22.96 12.41 -10.97
C GLU A 127 -24.33 11.74 -10.75
N ASP A 128 -24.67 11.44 -9.49
CA ASP A 128 -25.99 10.91 -9.11
C ASP A 128 -26.41 11.53 -7.77
N PRO A 129 -27.01 12.74 -7.78
CA PRO A 129 -27.40 13.46 -6.55
C PRO A 129 -28.44 12.75 -5.68
N THR A 130 -29.05 11.66 -6.16
CA THR A 130 -29.97 10.83 -5.36
C THR A 130 -29.23 9.94 -4.37
N LYS A 131 -27.91 9.83 -4.50
CA LYS A 131 -27.03 9.03 -3.64
C LYS A 131 -25.91 9.87 -3.06
N GLY A 132 -25.35 9.40 -1.95
CA GLY A 132 -24.05 9.84 -1.46
C GLY A 132 -22.93 9.24 -2.29
N ARG A 133 -21.75 9.87 -2.26
CA ARG A 133 -20.52 9.32 -2.85
C ARG A 133 -19.64 8.79 -1.74
N MET A 134 -19.26 7.52 -1.84
CA MET A 134 -18.12 6.98 -1.13
C MET A 134 -16.92 6.98 -2.08
N VAL A 135 -15.90 7.77 -1.74
CA VAL A 135 -14.63 7.76 -2.47
C VAL A 135 -13.86 6.53 -2.02
N SER A 136 -13.75 5.56 -2.88
CA SER A 136 -13.19 4.27 -2.55
C SER A 136 -11.74 4.11 -3.04
N CYS A 137 -11.29 2.88 -3.05
CA CYS A 137 -10.00 2.47 -3.51
C CYS A 137 -9.96 2.40 -5.06
N ILE A 138 -8.76 2.27 -5.59
CA ILE A 138 -8.50 2.28 -7.03
C ILE A 138 -8.63 0.87 -7.60
N GLY A 139 -9.25 0.75 -8.76
CA GLY A 139 -9.32 -0.50 -9.51
C GLY A 139 -7.92 -1.07 -9.77
N GLY A 140 -7.76 -2.38 -9.54
CA GLY A 140 -6.47 -3.06 -9.61
C GLY A 140 -5.70 -3.12 -8.28
N TRP A 141 -6.06 -2.31 -7.29
CA TRP A 141 -5.60 -2.49 -5.92
C TRP A 141 -6.48 -3.52 -5.19
N SER A 142 -5.90 -4.26 -4.24
CA SER A 142 -6.65 -5.27 -3.48
C SER A 142 -7.82 -4.68 -2.68
N CYS A 143 -7.66 -3.47 -2.14
CA CYS A 143 -8.70 -2.78 -1.37
C CYS A 143 -9.95 -2.47 -2.20
N TYR A 144 -9.85 -2.37 -3.53
CA TYR A 144 -11.01 -2.10 -4.38
C TYR A 144 -12.12 -3.14 -4.17
N THR A 145 -11.79 -4.42 -4.27
CA THR A 145 -12.75 -5.51 -4.09
C THR A 145 -13.10 -5.72 -2.61
N ILE A 146 -12.11 -5.61 -1.71
CA ILE A 146 -12.34 -5.70 -0.26
C ILE A 146 -13.37 -4.66 0.19
N ASN A 147 -13.24 -3.41 -0.25
CA ASN A 147 -14.18 -2.35 0.07
C ASN A 147 -15.58 -2.64 -0.46
N GLN A 148 -15.71 -3.24 -1.64
CA GLN A 148 -17.01 -3.65 -2.18
C GLN A 148 -17.68 -4.70 -1.29
N VAL A 149 -16.93 -5.70 -0.82
CA VAL A 149 -17.44 -6.70 0.13
C VAL A 149 -17.94 -6.01 1.40
N LYS A 150 -17.14 -5.11 1.97
CA LYS A 150 -17.49 -4.35 3.18
C LYS A 150 -18.74 -3.49 2.98
N GLN A 151 -18.81 -2.76 1.88
CA GLN A 151 -19.99 -1.94 1.55
C GLN A 151 -21.27 -2.77 1.42
N ASN A 152 -21.16 -3.93 0.77
CA ASN A 152 -22.29 -4.85 0.65
C ASN A 152 -22.76 -5.33 2.02
N VAL A 153 -21.84 -5.77 2.87
CA VAL A 153 -22.15 -6.27 4.23
C VAL A 153 -22.75 -5.17 5.10
N TYR A 154 -22.21 -3.95 5.04
CA TYR A 154 -22.69 -2.83 5.84
C TYR A 154 -23.97 -2.19 5.28
N GLY A 155 -24.43 -2.61 4.11
CA GLY A 155 -25.63 -2.05 3.46
C GLY A 155 -25.43 -0.66 2.86
N LEU A 156 -24.19 -0.20 2.71
CA LEU A 156 -23.88 1.16 2.25
C LEU A 156 -24.20 1.38 0.77
N ASN A 157 -24.14 0.36 -0.05
CA ASN A 157 -24.43 0.43 -1.49
C ASN A 157 -25.90 0.76 -1.80
N GLN A 158 -26.81 0.71 -0.82
CA GLN A 158 -28.16 1.22 -0.97
C GLN A 158 -28.22 2.73 -1.13
N TYR A 159 -27.31 3.46 -0.49
CA TYR A 159 -27.34 4.91 -0.38
C TYR A 159 -26.13 5.61 -0.99
N TYR A 160 -25.07 4.88 -1.33
CA TYR A 160 -23.82 5.45 -1.84
C TYR A 160 -23.43 4.83 -3.17
N THR A 161 -22.90 5.68 -4.05
CA THR A 161 -22.11 5.22 -5.18
C THR A 161 -20.70 4.89 -4.71
N ASN A 162 -20.07 3.91 -5.35
CA ASN A 162 -18.67 3.59 -5.11
C ASN A 162 -17.84 4.29 -6.17
N PHE A 163 -17.12 5.35 -5.79
CA PHE A 163 -16.34 6.16 -6.70
C PHE A 163 -14.88 5.72 -6.71
N ASP A 164 -14.40 5.29 -7.88
CA ASP A 164 -12.98 5.00 -8.12
C ASP A 164 -12.30 6.27 -8.67
N PRO A 165 -11.37 6.89 -7.92
CA PRO A 165 -10.68 8.10 -8.41
C PRO A 165 -9.66 7.83 -9.52
N GLY A 166 -9.32 6.58 -9.79
CA GLY A 166 -8.48 6.16 -10.90
C GLY A 166 -6.98 6.08 -10.62
N SER A 167 -6.48 6.81 -9.64
CA SER A 167 -5.06 6.76 -9.24
C SER A 167 -4.85 7.23 -7.80
N SER A 168 -3.70 6.88 -7.23
CA SER A 168 -3.28 7.35 -5.91
C SER A 168 -3.28 8.88 -5.81
N GLY A 169 -2.72 9.55 -6.81
CA GLY A 169 -2.68 11.01 -6.87
C GLY A 169 -4.07 11.64 -6.99
N ALA A 170 -4.96 11.04 -7.77
CA ALA A 170 -6.34 11.49 -7.89
C ALA A 170 -7.12 11.31 -6.58
N LEU A 171 -6.93 10.20 -5.87
CA LEU A 171 -7.54 10.00 -4.55
C LEU A 171 -7.09 11.08 -3.56
N ALA A 172 -5.79 11.33 -3.47
CA ALA A 172 -5.24 12.40 -2.63
C ALA A 172 -5.81 13.77 -3.01
N ALA A 173 -5.92 14.06 -4.31
CA ALA A 173 -6.47 15.33 -4.82
C ALA A 173 -7.96 15.49 -4.48
N VAL A 174 -8.76 14.44 -4.55
CA VAL A 174 -10.18 14.47 -4.16
C VAL A 174 -10.33 14.81 -2.68
N ILE A 175 -9.53 14.17 -1.82
CA ILE A 175 -9.54 14.44 -0.37
C ILE A 175 -9.07 15.88 -0.08
N ALA A 176 -7.91 16.26 -0.60
CA ALA A 176 -7.35 17.61 -0.40
C ALA A 176 -8.29 18.69 -0.93
N GLY A 177 -8.94 18.47 -2.08
CA GLY A 177 -9.91 19.39 -2.67
C GLY A 177 -11.15 19.57 -1.81
N ALA A 178 -11.66 18.53 -1.17
CA ALA A 178 -12.78 18.62 -0.24
C ALA A 178 -12.43 19.49 0.97
N PHE A 179 -11.25 19.27 1.56
CA PHE A 179 -10.76 20.11 2.68
C PHE A 179 -10.53 21.56 2.28
N ALA A 180 -9.95 21.80 1.10
CA ALA A 180 -9.73 23.18 0.60
C ALA A 180 -11.03 23.97 0.38
N LYS A 181 -12.13 23.28 0.11
CA LYS A 181 -13.46 23.86 -0.13
C LYS A 181 -14.41 23.74 1.06
N ASP A 182 -13.93 23.25 2.20
CA ASP A 182 -14.75 22.95 3.39
C ASP A 182 -15.99 22.08 3.05
N GLN A 183 -15.80 21.10 2.18
CA GLN A 183 -16.85 20.17 1.74
C GLN A 183 -16.76 18.84 2.50
N PRO A 184 -17.93 18.23 2.85
CA PRO A 184 -17.96 16.89 3.41
C PRO A 184 -17.34 15.87 2.47
N ILE A 185 -16.62 14.90 3.04
CA ILE A 185 -16.10 13.76 2.31
C ILE A 185 -16.22 12.48 3.13
N PHE A 186 -16.70 11.43 2.48
CA PHE A 186 -16.67 10.05 2.95
C PHE A 186 -15.74 9.26 2.05
N THR A 187 -14.64 8.74 2.61
CA THR A 187 -13.54 8.18 1.82
C THR A 187 -12.86 7.00 2.48
N TYR A 188 -12.33 6.12 1.64
CA TYR A 188 -11.25 5.22 2.01
C TYR A 188 -9.93 6.00 1.98
N TYR A 189 -9.03 5.74 2.93
CA TYR A 189 -7.65 6.18 2.83
C TYR A 189 -6.74 5.29 3.69
N TRP A 190 -5.46 5.57 3.66
CA TRP A 190 -4.47 4.80 4.40
C TRP A 190 -3.33 5.66 4.91
N ALA A 191 -2.53 5.09 5.81
CA ALA A 191 -1.24 5.61 6.26
C ALA A 191 -0.17 4.49 6.15
N PRO A 192 1.07 4.80 5.78
CA PRO A 192 1.66 6.15 5.71
C PRO A 192 1.36 6.87 4.36
N THR A 193 0.94 8.11 4.44
CA THR A 193 0.82 9.05 3.31
C THR A 193 1.17 10.46 3.79
N ALA A 194 1.69 11.31 2.90
CA ALA A 194 1.96 12.70 3.25
C ALA A 194 0.67 13.47 3.60
N LEU A 195 -0.44 13.18 2.90
CA LEU A 195 -1.71 13.87 3.11
C LEU A 195 -2.34 13.57 4.47
N MET A 196 -2.21 12.35 4.99
CA MET A 196 -2.84 11.96 6.26
C MET A 196 -2.41 12.83 7.44
N GLY A 197 -1.20 13.37 7.42
CA GLY A 197 -0.71 14.31 8.42
C GLY A 197 -1.18 15.77 8.23
N LYS A 198 -1.87 16.07 7.14
CA LYS A 198 -2.27 17.43 6.76
C LYS A 198 -3.77 17.68 6.84
N VAL A 199 -4.58 16.64 6.96
CA VAL A 199 -6.05 16.72 6.96
C VAL A 199 -6.62 16.02 8.18
N ASP A 200 -7.73 16.55 8.72
CA ASP A 200 -8.43 16.00 9.87
C ASP A 200 -9.50 15.00 9.42
N LEU A 201 -9.09 13.77 9.19
CA LEU A 201 -9.99 12.64 8.93
C LEU A 201 -10.28 11.87 10.21
N VAL A 202 -11.55 11.54 10.44
CA VAL A 202 -12.00 10.70 11.54
C VAL A 202 -12.21 9.29 11.01
N ARG A 203 -11.50 8.33 11.58
CA ARG A 203 -11.70 6.91 11.28
C ARG A 203 -13.03 6.44 11.83
N LEU A 204 -13.86 5.88 10.97
CA LEU A 204 -15.12 5.27 11.38
C LEU A 204 -14.87 3.91 12.04
N VAL A 205 -15.59 3.66 13.14
CA VAL A 205 -15.59 2.36 13.81
C VAL A 205 -16.27 1.34 12.91
N GLU A 206 -15.66 0.19 12.77
CA GLU A 206 -16.19 -0.97 12.05
C GLU A 206 -16.23 -2.17 13.00
N PRO A 207 -16.92 -3.27 12.63
CA PRO A 207 -16.77 -4.52 13.36
C PRO A 207 -15.29 -4.89 13.53
N PRO A 208 -14.85 -5.24 14.75
CA PRO A 208 -13.45 -5.51 15.03
C PRO A 208 -12.86 -6.60 14.13
N TYR A 209 -11.58 -6.49 13.82
CA TYR A 209 -10.87 -7.52 13.07
C TYR A 209 -11.05 -8.89 13.74
N ASN A 210 -11.36 -9.87 12.92
CA ASN A 210 -11.53 -11.25 13.29
C ASN A 210 -10.99 -12.12 12.15
N THR A 211 -10.04 -12.99 12.46
CA THR A 211 -9.34 -13.79 11.44
C THR A 211 -10.30 -14.69 10.66
N GLU A 212 -11.23 -15.34 11.34
CA GLU A 212 -12.22 -16.23 10.68
C GLU A 212 -13.06 -15.46 9.65
N CYS A 213 -13.58 -14.29 10.05
CA CYS A 213 -14.35 -13.44 9.14
C CYS A 213 -13.48 -12.88 8.01
N TRP A 214 -12.26 -12.43 8.31
CA TRP A 214 -11.34 -11.93 7.29
C TRP A 214 -11.03 -12.98 6.24
N ASP A 215 -10.77 -14.21 6.65
CA ASP A 215 -10.54 -15.34 5.73
C ASP A 215 -11.77 -15.61 4.86
N ALA A 216 -12.97 -15.57 5.44
CA ALA A 216 -14.21 -15.70 4.69
C ALA A 216 -14.40 -14.56 3.68
N MET A 217 -14.07 -13.31 4.05
CA MET A 217 -14.07 -12.17 3.12
C MET A 217 -13.11 -12.38 1.96
N GLN A 218 -11.90 -12.89 2.21
CA GLN A 218 -10.90 -13.14 1.18
C GLN A 218 -11.40 -14.15 0.12
N LEU A 219 -12.14 -15.17 0.50
CA LEU A 219 -12.76 -16.09 -0.46
C LEU A 219 -13.78 -15.41 -1.36
N VAL A 220 -14.60 -14.52 -0.80
CA VAL A 220 -15.55 -13.72 -1.59
C VAL A 220 -14.80 -12.75 -2.53
N VAL A 221 -13.74 -12.12 -2.06
CA VAL A 221 -12.87 -11.24 -2.86
C VAL A 221 -12.29 -11.98 -4.06
N GLU A 222 -11.75 -13.17 -3.85
CA GLU A 222 -11.17 -13.98 -4.95
C GLU A 222 -12.24 -14.40 -5.96
N ASP A 223 -13.43 -14.79 -5.51
CA ASP A 223 -14.55 -15.11 -6.39
C ASP A 223 -14.98 -13.89 -7.24
N MET A 224 -15.14 -12.72 -6.62
CA MET A 224 -15.48 -11.48 -7.31
C MET A 224 -14.40 -11.06 -8.32
N LYS A 225 -13.13 -11.22 -8.00
CA LYS A 225 -12.03 -10.95 -8.94
C LYS A 225 -12.06 -11.89 -10.15
N ALA A 226 -12.35 -13.17 -9.93
CA ALA A 226 -12.38 -14.17 -10.98
C ALA A 226 -13.64 -14.10 -11.86
N ASN A 227 -14.79 -13.80 -11.28
CA ASN A 227 -16.12 -13.93 -11.90
C ASN A 227 -16.89 -12.61 -12.05
N GLY A 228 -16.27 -11.47 -11.67
CA GLY A 228 -16.86 -10.13 -11.77
C GLY A 228 -17.44 -9.63 -10.45
N MET A 229 -17.61 -8.31 -10.35
CA MET A 229 -18.04 -7.64 -9.11
C MET A 229 -19.46 -8.02 -8.68
N ASP A 230 -20.29 -8.51 -9.60
CA ASP A 230 -21.65 -8.99 -9.32
C ASP A 230 -21.68 -10.40 -8.72
N ALA A 231 -20.55 -11.09 -8.70
CA ALA A 231 -20.43 -12.42 -8.13
C ALA A 231 -20.39 -12.45 -6.59
N TYR A 232 -20.74 -11.35 -5.94
CA TYR A 232 -20.76 -11.23 -4.49
C TYR A 232 -21.66 -12.29 -3.85
N THR A 233 -21.09 -13.05 -2.91
CA THR A 233 -21.81 -13.97 -2.04
C THR A 233 -21.90 -13.36 -0.64
N PRO A 234 -23.09 -13.33 0.01
CA PRO A 234 -23.23 -12.80 1.36
C PRO A 234 -22.26 -13.43 2.35
N THR A 235 -21.58 -12.58 3.13
CA THR A 235 -20.60 -12.97 4.12
C THR A 235 -20.62 -12.00 5.31
N CYS A 236 -19.65 -12.10 6.20
CA CYS A 236 -19.35 -11.09 7.22
C CYS A 236 -18.36 -10.05 6.70
N ALA A 237 -18.15 -8.98 7.45
CA ALA A 237 -17.05 -8.05 7.23
C ALA A 237 -16.48 -7.51 8.54
N THR A 238 -15.20 -7.19 8.50
CA THR A 238 -14.47 -6.57 9.61
C THR A 238 -13.74 -5.32 9.13
N GLU A 239 -13.24 -4.53 10.09
CA GLU A 239 -12.23 -3.52 9.79
C GLU A 239 -10.98 -4.16 9.16
N TYR A 240 -10.18 -3.33 8.48
CA TYR A 240 -8.81 -3.70 8.16
C TYR A 240 -8.01 -3.82 9.46
N LYS A 241 -7.19 -4.85 9.57
CA LYS A 241 -6.23 -4.96 10.65
C LYS A 241 -5.14 -3.92 10.49
N ASP A 242 -4.80 -3.21 11.55
CA ASP A 242 -3.56 -2.44 11.58
C ASP A 242 -2.40 -3.42 11.50
N MET A 243 -1.51 -3.24 10.54
CA MET A 243 -0.51 -4.24 10.20
C MET A 243 0.85 -3.64 9.90
N SER A 244 1.88 -4.48 10.02
CA SER A 244 3.17 -4.20 9.40
C SER A 244 3.07 -4.39 7.89
N LEU A 245 3.90 -3.66 7.16
CA LEU A 245 4.13 -3.88 5.74
C LEU A 245 5.38 -4.74 5.60
N ASP A 246 5.30 -5.74 4.75
CA ASP A 246 6.33 -6.76 4.63
C ASP A 246 7.09 -6.65 3.30
N LYS A 247 8.04 -7.55 3.10
CA LYS A 247 8.81 -7.70 1.87
C LYS A 247 8.72 -9.13 1.39
N SER A 248 8.77 -9.31 0.08
CA SER A 248 8.71 -10.63 -0.56
C SER A 248 9.80 -10.78 -1.60
N VAL A 249 10.32 -12.00 -1.75
CA VAL A 249 11.29 -12.36 -2.78
C VAL A 249 10.90 -13.64 -3.48
N LEU A 250 11.33 -13.80 -4.73
CA LEU A 250 11.36 -15.11 -5.37
C LEU A 250 12.39 -15.99 -4.68
N THR A 251 11.97 -17.16 -4.25
CA THR A 251 12.87 -18.14 -3.60
C THR A 251 14.07 -18.48 -4.49
N ALA A 252 13.84 -18.71 -5.78
CA ALA A 252 14.89 -19.04 -6.72
C ALA A 252 15.93 -17.90 -6.87
N TRP A 253 15.51 -16.64 -6.87
CA TRP A 253 16.41 -15.50 -6.91
C TRP A 253 17.19 -15.35 -5.59
N ALA A 254 16.51 -15.50 -4.46
CA ALA A 254 17.12 -15.41 -3.13
C ALA A 254 18.21 -16.46 -2.90
N GLU A 255 18.02 -17.68 -3.39
CA GLU A 255 19.01 -18.77 -3.30
C GLU A 255 20.31 -18.46 -4.02
N THR A 256 20.24 -17.71 -5.10
CA THR A 256 21.43 -17.30 -5.89
C THR A 256 21.97 -15.93 -5.49
N HIS A 257 21.27 -15.20 -4.60
CA HIS A 257 21.61 -13.86 -4.14
C HIS A 257 21.56 -13.76 -2.60
N PRO A 258 22.38 -14.53 -1.88
CA PRO A 258 22.30 -14.59 -0.41
C PRO A 258 22.66 -13.28 0.28
N ASP A 259 23.61 -12.52 -0.23
CA ASP A 259 24.05 -11.25 0.38
C ASP A 259 23.02 -10.14 0.14
N GLU A 260 22.47 -10.05 -1.05
CA GLU A 260 21.41 -9.13 -1.42
C GLU A 260 20.13 -9.44 -0.62
N THR A 261 19.83 -10.72 -0.47
CA THR A 261 18.68 -11.16 0.34
C THR A 261 18.85 -10.83 1.82
N ALA A 262 20.08 -10.97 2.37
CA ALA A 262 20.38 -10.56 3.73
C ALA A 262 20.17 -9.05 3.94
N PHE A 263 20.59 -8.23 2.98
CA PHE A 263 20.26 -6.79 2.97
C PHE A 263 18.75 -6.56 2.98
N LEU A 264 18.01 -7.20 2.08
CA LEU A 264 16.55 -7.04 1.99
C LEU A 264 15.85 -7.48 3.27
N LYS A 265 16.31 -8.54 3.93
CA LYS A 265 15.77 -8.96 5.24
C LYS A 265 16.00 -7.91 6.32
N ALA A 266 17.16 -7.27 6.32
CA ALA A 266 17.53 -6.24 7.29
C ALA A 266 16.84 -4.88 7.03
N TYR A 267 16.48 -4.61 5.78
CA TYR A 267 15.84 -3.37 5.36
C TYR A 267 14.52 -3.15 6.12
N SER A 268 14.46 -2.11 6.93
CA SER A 268 13.25 -1.69 7.62
C SER A 268 13.38 -0.21 8.01
N ILE A 269 12.35 0.57 7.70
CA ILE A 269 12.33 2.01 7.96
C ILE A 269 11.15 2.34 8.87
N PRO A 270 11.39 3.07 10.00
CA PRO A 270 10.31 3.51 10.88
C PRO A 270 9.29 4.38 10.16
N THR A 271 8.03 4.26 10.53
CA THR A 271 6.92 5.03 9.92
C THR A 271 7.17 6.54 9.97
N SER A 272 7.73 7.07 11.06
CA SER A 272 8.07 8.49 11.15
C SER A 272 9.09 8.94 10.11
N THR A 273 10.04 8.09 9.78
CA THR A 273 11.03 8.34 8.70
C THR A 273 10.35 8.26 7.32
N VAL A 274 9.49 7.28 7.11
CA VAL A 274 8.71 7.16 5.86
C VAL A 274 7.88 8.42 5.61
N ASN A 275 7.22 8.96 6.64
CA ASN A 275 6.44 10.19 6.52
C ASN A 275 7.29 11.39 6.07
N LYS A 276 8.51 11.54 6.61
CA LYS A 276 9.44 12.58 6.18
C LYS A 276 9.90 12.39 4.74
N LEU A 277 10.20 11.16 4.36
CA LEU A 277 10.61 10.81 3.01
C LEU A 277 9.48 11.04 1.99
N LEU A 278 8.24 10.76 2.35
CA LEU A 278 7.07 11.06 1.52
C LEU A 278 6.93 12.57 1.27
N ALA A 279 7.12 13.40 2.29
CA ALA A 279 7.08 14.84 2.14
C ALA A 279 8.18 15.34 1.19
N PHE A 280 9.39 14.80 1.27
CA PHE A 280 10.49 15.11 0.36
C PHE A 280 10.19 14.61 -1.07
N TYR A 281 9.76 13.37 -1.21
CA TYR A 281 9.47 12.72 -2.49
C TYR A 281 8.39 13.45 -3.30
N GLU A 282 7.37 13.94 -2.63
CA GLU A 282 6.26 14.70 -3.22
C GLU A 282 6.56 16.20 -3.36
N GLY A 283 7.62 16.69 -2.73
CA GLY A 283 8.03 18.10 -2.75
C GLY A 283 8.74 18.50 -4.03
N ASP A 284 8.97 19.81 -4.16
CA ASP A 284 9.53 20.41 -5.37
C ASP A 284 10.95 19.94 -5.70
N GLU A 285 11.76 19.56 -4.69
CA GLU A 285 13.13 19.09 -4.91
C GLU A 285 13.20 17.74 -5.58
N ALA A 286 12.44 16.77 -5.09
CA ALA A 286 12.44 15.43 -5.66
C ALA A 286 11.46 15.27 -6.81
N ASP A 287 10.28 15.90 -6.71
CA ASP A 287 9.21 15.84 -7.72
C ASP A 287 8.95 14.42 -8.26
N GLY A 288 8.90 13.45 -7.34
CA GLY A 288 8.68 12.05 -7.67
C GLY A 288 9.91 11.30 -8.21
N ASP A 289 11.11 11.87 -8.09
CA ASP A 289 12.35 11.21 -8.50
C ASP A 289 12.85 10.26 -7.38
N MET A 290 12.82 8.97 -7.65
CA MET A 290 13.20 7.93 -6.71
C MET A 290 14.71 7.94 -6.40
N GLU A 291 15.56 8.32 -7.36
CA GLU A 291 17.01 8.40 -7.14
C GLU A 291 17.34 9.57 -6.19
N LEU A 292 16.78 10.74 -6.41
CA LEU A 292 16.94 11.88 -5.50
C LEU A 292 16.44 11.54 -4.10
N LEU A 293 15.32 10.85 -3.98
CA LEU A 293 14.80 10.36 -2.70
C LEU A 293 15.79 9.42 -2.01
N ALA A 294 16.34 8.47 -2.74
CA ALA A 294 17.32 7.52 -2.20
C ALA A 294 18.58 8.23 -1.71
N ILE A 295 19.12 9.19 -2.47
CA ILE A 295 20.26 9.99 -2.09
C ILE A 295 19.97 10.79 -0.82
N GLU A 296 18.81 11.43 -0.74
CA GLU A 296 18.39 12.17 0.46
C GLU A 296 18.37 11.28 1.71
N TYR A 297 17.74 10.11 1.63
CA TYR A 297 17.69 9.19 2.77
C TYR A 297 19.06 8.68 3.17
N LEU A 298 19.83 8.15 2.21
CA LEU A 298 21.12 7.52 2.47
C LEU A 298 22.20 8.52 2.92
N SER A 299 22.10 9.78 2.49
CA SER A 299 23.02 10.84 2.89
C SER A 299 22.76 11.36 4.30
N ASN A 300 21.51 11.38 4.75
CA ASN A 300 21.08 11.99 6.01
C ASN A 300 20.79 10.97 7.14
N ASN A 301 20.90 9.69 6.87
CA ASN A 301 20.72 8.62 7.83
C ASN A 301 21.91 7.67 7.79
N SER A 302 22.18 7.02 8.89
CA SER A 302 23.32 6.08 9.00
C SER A 302 22.92 4.66 9.37
N GLU A 303 21.69 4.43 9.82
CA GLU A 303 21.20 3.12 10.23
C GLU A 303 21.25 2.07 9.10
N TRP A 304 21.11 2.50 7.85
CA TRP A 304 21.19 1.61 6.70
C TRP A 304 22.54 0.89 6.56
N LYS A 305 23.60 1.49 7.11
CA LYS A 305 24.95 0.87 7.07
C LYS A 305 24.98 -0.44 7.85
N SER A 306 24.08 -0.62 8.81
CA SER A 306 23.95 -1.88 9.55
C SER A 306 23.26 -2.99 8.75
N TRP A 307 22.61 -2.66 7.64
CA TRP A 307 21.93 -3.64 6.79
C TRP A 307 22.87 -4.38 5.84
N VAL A 308 24.08 -3.88 5.67
CA VAL A 308 25.05 -4.34 4.68
C VAL A 308 26.44 -4.49 5.30
N SER A 309 27.35 -5.16 4.60
CA SER A 309 28.76 -5.21 5.00
C SER A 309 29.44 -3.84 4.89
N ALA A 310 30.55 -3.66 5.56
CA ALA A 310 31.34 -2.43 5.49
C ALA A 310 31.76 -2.09 4.05
N ASP A 311 32.15 -3.08 3.27
CA ASP A 311 32.53 -2.89 1.86
C ASP A 311 31.36 -2.39 1.01
N VAL A 312 30.18 -2.95 1.20
CA VAL A 312 28.96 -2.52 0.51
C VAL A 312 28.57 -1.09 0.94
N ALA A 313 28.64 -0.81 2.24
CA ALA A 313 28.36 0.54 2.77
C ALA A 313 29.30 1.59 2.18
N ASP A 314 30.60 1.27 2.04
CA ASP A 314 31.58 2.16 1.41
C ASP A 314 31.28 2.42 -0.07
N LYS A 315 30.86 1.41 -0.81
CA LYS A 315 30.47 1.54 -2.22
C LYS A 315 29.21 2.42 -2.38
N VAL A 316 28.21 2.22 -1.54
CA VAL A 316 26.99 3.06 -1.53
C VAL A 316 27.36 4.50 -1.18
N SER A 317 28.16 4.71 -0.13
CA SER A 317 28.59 6.04 0.30
C SER A 317 29.38 6.79 -0.78
N ALA A 318 30.22 6.07 -1.54
CA ALA A 318 30.98 6.66 -2.64
C ALA A 318 30.10 7.12 -3.82
N ALA A 319 28.88 6.60 -3.94
CA ALA A 319 27.91 6.96 -4.98
C ALA A 319 27.00 8.12 -4.57
N LEU A 320 27.01 8.52 -3.31
CA LEU A 320 26.22 9.65 -2.78
C LEU A 320 26.95 10.97 -3.04
#